data_b88f73dbb5defa1a8bf03e35f8137339
#
_entry.id   b88f73dbb5defa1a8bf03e35f8137339
#
_cell.length_a   1.000
_cell.length_b   1.000
_cell.length_c   1.000
_cell.angle_alpha   90.00
_cell.angle_beta   90.00
_cell.angle_gamma   90.00
#
_symmetry.space_group_name_H-M   'P 1'
#
loop_
_entity.id
_entity.type
_entity.pdbx_description
1 polymer ?
#
loop_
_entity_poly.entity_id
_entity_poly.type
_entity_poly.pdbx_seq_one_letter_code
_entity_poly.pdbx_strand_id
1 'polypeptide(L)'
;MNQHANASFNDGSSRPHPPGTLELFSKDNKQVGNDGKMVLMPTPSDDYNDPLTWSTFRKAWNYGLLTAMTMSIFAALAIQTVFWPQMLKEMDVTLQVLNNAQAAQLVGLAIGCVVFIPFAKKYGRRSTYIVSTILVTAAIWWSAFMKTSAEVIVTNILMGLAGATNETAVQMSIRDLFFVHQRGSANGVYLIAVTAGTFLTPMAAGAQAFSSGWRSSYLTLGGWMTGLSLLFILSFEETKFVPATQGMSTTGDAGDGDSASVRGFYELDPKLSRVDSEAPVRADAPPSRPPFPQYLRLQLVTRTNESLWKTFYYPIFSAWFPHVVFTFLEFASGAPYNFNPAQIGFMSAGPLIGSVLGSLYGGPLVDWAIVRFARRNRGIFEPEMRLWLIPLPALAMSAGLAIFGVTADRGMHFIFPSIGSAVFAYGFGGISDITFTLVIDSFPNLVAQTFVAIAFFRNAISIAGPFSITPWMEAMSVSSIFIIAAAISLGIHLIGVPLAIWGKKMRTSIAPRYYRLSEMSA
;
A
#
# COMPACT_ATOMS: atom_id res chain seq x y z
N MET A 1 7.83 -27.57 1.13
CA MET A 1 8.36 -26.46 1.93
C MET A 1 9.58 -25.89 1.26
N ASN A 2 9.54 -24.67 0.82
CA ASN A 2 10.66 -23.76 0.47
C ASN A 2 11.89 -24.24 -0.32
N GLN A 3 11.78 -25.17 -1.26
CA GLN A 3 12.92 -25.48 -2.15
C GLN A 3 12.98 -24.59 -3.42
N HIS A 4 11.97 -23.77 -3.72
CA HIS A 4 11.95 -22.95 -4.95
C HIS A 4 12.16 -21.43 -4.74
N ALA A 5 12.36 -20.96 -3.49
CA ALA A 5 12.76 -19.57 -3.24
C ALA A 5 14.28 -19.40 -3.08
N ASN A 6 15.04 -20.46 -3.03
CA ASN A 6 16.50 -20.47 -2.94
C ASN A 6 17.10 -21.05 -4.23
N ALA A 7 17.07 -20.29 -5.32
CA ALA A 7 18.13 -20.43 -6.31
C ALA A 7 19.42 -20.07 -5.57
N SER A 8 20.10 -21.09 -5.06
CA SER A 8 21.33 -20.97 -4.31
C SER A 8 22.42 -20.47 -5.25
N PHE A 9 22.70 -19.18 -5.19
CA PHE A 9 24.00 -18.69 -5.55
C PHE A 9 25.00 -19.25 -4.51
N ASN A 10 25.62 -20.36 -4.85
CA ASN A 10 26.73 -20.92 -4.11
C ASN A 10 27.99 -20.09 -4.38
N ASP A 11 28.01 -18.87 -3.83
CA ASP A 11 29.24 -18.12 -3.64
C ASP A 11 29.73 -18.52 -2.23
N GLY A 12 30.75 -19.37 -2.13
CA GLY A 12 31.24 -20.05 -0.94
C GLY A 12 31.44 -19.26 0.35
N SER A 13 30.63 -18.21 0.57
CA SER A 13 30.55 -17.43 1.78
C SER A 13 29.35 -17.87 2.60
N SER A 14 29.58 -18.26 3.86
CA SER A 14 28.59 -18.66 4.87
C SER A 14 27.63 -17.54 5.31
N ARG A 15 27.47 -16.47 4.53
CA ARG A 15 26.58 -15.35 4.83
C ARG A 15 25.23 -15.48 4.11
N PRO A 16 24.11 -15.39 4.83
CA PRO A 16 22.80 -15.45 4.19
C PRO A 16 22.65 -14.31 3.18
N HIS A 17 22.15 -14.62 1.97
CA HIS A 17 21.91 -13.61 0.94
C HIS A 17 20.93 -12.55 1.41
N PRO A 18 21.12 -11.26 1.02
CA PRO A 18 20.20 -10.20 1.37
C PRO A 18 18.81 -10.47 0.75
N PRO A 19 17.71 -10.38 1.54
CA PRO A 19 16.37 -10.64 1.04
C PRO A 19 16.00 -9.68 -0.10
N GLY A 20 15.26 -10.17 -1.12
CA GLY A 20 14.82 -9.37 -2.26
C GLY A 20 15.84 -9.19 -3.39
N THR A 21 17.05 -9.71 -3.30
CA THR A 21 18.01 -9.76 -4.42
C THR A 21 17.66 -10.92 -5.33
N LEU A 22 17.45 -10.64 -6.63
CA LEU A 22 16.97 -11.63 -7.61
C LEU A 22 17.82 -11.59 -8.88
N GLU A 23 18.01 -12.75 -9.50
CA GLU A 23 18.59 -12.85 -10.83
C GLU A 23 17.47 -12.75 -11.88
N LEU A 24 17.41 -11.63 -12.61
CA LEU A 24 16.43 -11.43 -13.69
C LEU A 24 16.91 -11.97 -15.05
N PHE A 25 18.23 -12.10 -15.22
CA PHE A 25 18.83 -12.63 -16.45
C PHE A 25 19.85 -13.69 -16.08
N SER A 26 19.58 -14.96 -16.42
CA SER A 26 20.49 -16.07 -16.12
C SER A 26 21.74 -16.01 -16.99
N LYS A 27 22.91 -16.29 -16.36
CA LYS A 27 24.20 -16.45 -17.06
C LYS A 27 24.43 -17.84 -17.64
N ASP A 28 23.72 -18.84 -17.15
CA ASP A 28 23.91 -20.22 -17.58
C ASP A 28 23.08 -20.56 -18.83
N ASN A 29 23.74 -20.45 -19.99
CA ASN A 29 23.25 -20.78 -21.34
C ASN A 29 22.95 -22.28 -21.54
N LYS A 30 22.87 -23.10 -20.48
CA LYS A 30 22.76 -24.56 -20.65
C LYS A 30 21.37 -25.16 -20.42
N GLN A 31 20.38 -24.43 -19.89
CA GLN A 31 19.06 -24.99 -19.64
C GLN A 31 17.86 -24.22 -20.21
N VAL A 32 18.04 -23.06 -20.83
CA VAL A 32 16.94 -22.31 -21.47
C VAL A 32 17.45 -21.85 -22.85
N GLY A 33 16.73 -22.23 -23.90
CA GLY A 33 17.09 -21.95 -25.27
C GLY A 33 17.50 -20.50 -25.54
N ASN A 34 18.43 -20.39 -26.40
CA ASN A 34 19.25 -19.36 -27.04
C ASN A 34 18.81 -17.89 -27.11
N ASP A 35 17.81 -17.39 -26.33
CA ASP A 35 17.22 -16.07 -26.54
C ASP A 35 17.21 -15.16 -25.30
N GLY A 36 18.10 -15.24 -24.36
CA GLY A 36 18.18 -14.28 -23.26
C GLY A 36 16.83 -13.97 -22.58
N LYS A 37 15.95 -14.97 -22.47
CA LYS A 37 14.58 -14.81 -21.93
C LYS A 37 14.65 -14.43 -20.47
N MET A 38 13.83 -13.44 -20.10
CA MET A 38 13.65 -12.99 -18.73
C MET A 38 13.09 -14.14 -17.88
N VAL A 39 13.73 -14.43 -16.75
CA VAL A 39 13.22 -15.42 -15.78
C VAL A 39 12.03 -14.85 -15.05
N LEU A 40 10.87 -15.52 -15.13
CA LEU A 40 9.67 -15.11 -14.43
C LEU A 40 9.80 -15.42 -12.93
N MET A 41 9.78 -14.37 -12.11
CA MET A 41 9.84 -14.49 -10.66
C MET A 41 8.60 -13.84 -10.01
N PRO A 42 7.95 -14.52 -9.03
CA PRO A 42 8.15 -15.90 -8.59
C PRO A 42 7.80 -16.91 -9.70
N THR A 43 8.41 -18.10 -9.64
CA THR A 43 8.09 -19.16 -10.60
C THR A 43 6.65 -19.63 -10.38
N PRO A 44 5.80 -19.60 -11.44
CA PRO A 44 4.43 -20.10 -11.33
C PRO A 44 4.44 -21.61 -11.04
N SER A 45 3.45 -22.08 -10.29
CA SER A 45 3.22 -23.51 -10.07
C SER A 45 2.41 -24.10 -11.24
N ASP A 46 2.39 -25.45 -11.37
CA ASP A 46 1.57 -26.14 -12.36
C ASP A 46 0.09 -26.26 -11.92
N ASP A 47 -0.29 -25.68 -10.78
CA ASP A 47 -1.66 -25.69 -10.27
C ASP A 47 -2.52 -24.63 -10.98
N TYR A 48 -3.68 -25.07 -11.49
CA TYR A 48 -4.67 -24.19 -12.14
C TYR A 48 -5.20 -23.08 -11.20
N ASN A 49 -5.15 -23.30 -9.89
CA ASN A 49 -5.59 -22.32 -8.88
C ASN A 49 -4.53 -21.27 -8.54
N ASP A 50 -3.29 -21.42 -9.03
CA ASP A 50 -2.26 -20.42 -8.82
C ASP A 50 -2.62 -19.11 -9.55
N PRO A 51 -2.79 -17.97 -8.85
CA PRO A 51 -3.11 -16.69 -9.48
C PRO A 51 -2.07 -16.24 -10.51
N LEU A 52 -0.82 -16.70 -10.40
CA LEU A 52 0.23 -16.39 -11.37
C LEU A 52 0.01 -17.08 -12.72
N THR A 53 -0.76 -18.17 -12.79
CA THR A 53 -1.10 -18.90 -14.03
C THR A 53 -2.41 -18.47 -14.65
N TRP A 54 -3.22 -17.65 -13.97
CA TRP A 54 -4.51 -17.21 -14.48
C TRP A 54 -4.41 -16.52 -15.83
N SER A 55 -5.45 -16.69 -16.65
CA SER A 55 -5.58 -15.98 -17.92
C SER A 55 -5.55 -14.45 -17.71
N THR A 56 -5.10 -13.71 -18.70
CA THR A 56 -5.02 -12.24 -18.64
C THR A 56 -6.39 -11.61 -18.32
N PHE A 57 -7.47 -12.16 -18.89
CA PHE A 57 -8.83 -11.68 -18.62
C PHE A 57 -9.22 -11.91 -17.15
N ARG A 58 -8.98 -13.10 -16.59
CA ARG A 58 -9.29 -13.44 -15.19
C ARG A 58 -8.52 -12.56 -14.22
N LYS A 59 -7.21 -12.31 -14.48
CA LYS A 59 -6.40 -11.35 -13.72
C LYS A 59 -6.94 -9.94 -13.82
N ALA A 60 -7.23 -9.47 -15.03
CA ALA A 60 -7.73 -8.11 -15.26
C ALA A 60 -9.09 -7.89 -14.60
N TRP A 61 -9.98 -8.88 -14.60
CA TRP A 61 -11.28 -8.81 -13.95
C TRP A 61 -11.15 -8.67 -12.44
N ASN A 62 -10.42 -9.59 -11.80
CA ASN A 62 -10.21 -9.54 -10.35
C ASN A 62 -9.46 -8.28 -9.91
N TYR A 63 -8.43 -7.88 -10.65
CA TYR A 63 -7.69 -6.66 -10.37
C TYR A 63 -8.52 -5.40 -10.67
N GLY A 64 -9.36 -5.42 -11.68
CA GLY A 64 -10.32 -4.36 -12.00
C GLY A 64 -11.33 -4.12 -10.87
N LEU A 65 -11.86 -5.18 -10.27
CA LEU A 65 -12.72 -5.07 -9.08
C LEU A 65 -11.97 -4.45 -7.90
N LEU A 66 -10.72 -4.86 -7.64
CA LEU A 66 -9.90 -4.27 -6.59
C LEU A 66 -9.64 -2.79 -6.82
N THR A 67 -9.35 -2.37 -8.05
CA THR A 67 -9.13 -0.96 -8.38
C THR A 67 -10.43 -0.14 -8.29
N ALA A 68 -11.57 -0.70 -8.68
CA ALA A 68 -12.88 -0.06 -8.50
C ALA A 68 -13.24 0.10 -7.02
N MET A 69 -12.97 -0.91 -6.19
CA MET A 69 -13.13 -0.83 -4.75
C MET A 69 -12.22 0.24 -4.14
N THR A 70 -10.95 0.27 -4.55
CA THR A 70 -9.98 1.28 -4.13
C THR A 70 -10.48 2.68 -4.41
N MET A 71 -10.86 2.96 -5.66
CA MET A 71 -11.40 4.25 -6.07
C MET A 71 -12.60 4.65 -5.19
N SER A 72 -13.52 3.72 -4.95
CA SER A 72 -14.76 3.99 -4.21
C SER A 72 -14.52 4.23 -2.72
N ILE A 73 -13.60 3.51 -2.09
CA ILE A 73 -13.23 3.73 -0.68
C ILE A 73 -12.56 5.10 -0.53
N PHE A 74 -11.60 5.44 -1.39
CA PHE A 74 -10.95 6.75 -1.33
C PHE A 74 -11.91 7.89 -1.68
N ALA A 75 -12.90 7.66 -2.54
CA ALA A 75 -14.01 8.57 -2.76
C ALA A 75 -14.78 8.83 -1.46
N ALA A 76 -15.18 7.78 -0.74
CA ALA A 76 -15.92 7.89 0.52
C ALA A 76 -15.13 8.65 1.60
N LEU A 77 -13.81 8.45 1.65
CA LEU A 77 -12.92 9.12 2.60
C LEU A 77 -12.72 10.61 2.27
N ALA A 78 -12.82 11.01 0.99
CA ALA A 78 -12.45 12.34 0.53
C ALA A 78 -13.64 13.30 0.31
N ILE A 79 -14.85 12.80 -0.01
CA ILE A 79 -15.96 13.68 -0.44
C ILE A 79 -16.49 14.60 0.67
N GLN A 80 -16.35 14.22 1.93
CA GLN A 80 -16.93 14.96 3.05
C GLN A 80 -16.41 16.40 3.13
N THR A 81 -15.14 16.61 2.84
CA THR A 81 -14.49 17.92 2.94
C THR A 81 -15.11 18.96 2.02
N VAL A 82 -15.60 18.55 0.85
CA VAL A 82 -16.30 19.42 -0.11
C VAL A 82 -17.64 19.92 0.44
N PHE A 83 -18.26 19.18 1.35
CA PHE A 83 -19.58 19.48 1.93
C PHE A 83 -19.53 20.31 3.19
N TRP A 84 -18.36 20.55 3.78
CA TRP A 84 -18.22 21.29 5.03
C TRP A 84 -18.95 22.62 5.08
N PRO A 85 -18.91 23.50 4.02
CA PRO A 85 -19.67 24.75 4.05
C PRO A 85 -21.18 24.55 4.16
N GLN A 86 -21.72 23.46 3.59
CA GLN A 86 -23.15 23.13 3.67
C GLN A 86 -23.49 22.49 5.02
N MET A 87 -22.63 21.60 5.53
CA MET A 87 -22.81 20.93 6.83
C MET A 87 -22.80 21.94 7.98
N LEU A 88 -21.91 22.93 7.96
CA LEU A 88 -21.84 24.01 8.95
C LEU A 88 -23.14 24.84 9.00
N LYS A 89 -23.87 24.96 7.87
CA LYS A 89 -25.12 25.71 7.81
C LYS A 89 -26.35 24.88 8.21
N GLU A 90 -26.34 23.57 7.89
CA GLU A 90 -27.52 22.71 8.04
C GLU A 90 -27.57 21.94 9.35
N MET A 91 -26.41 21.57 9.91
CA MET A 91 -26.31 20.62 11.02
C MET A 91 -25.95 21.27 12.36
N ASP A 92 -25.76 22.59 12.40
CA ASP A 92 -25.29 23.32 13.61
C ASP A 92 -24.01 22.70 14.22
N VAL A 93 -23.12 22.22 13.36
CA VAL A 93 -21.81 21.68 13.73
C VAL A 93 -20.73 22.76 13.61
N THR A 94 -19.67 22.66 14.41
CA THR A 94 -18.54 23.59 14.33
C THR A 94 -17.43 23.02 13.43
N LEU A 95 -16.58 23.88 12.89
CA LEU A 95 -15.39 23.49 12.12
C LEU A 95 -14.48 22.53 12.93
N GLN A 96 -14.40 22.75 14.26
CA GLN A 96 -13.64 21.89 15.16
C GLN A 96 -14.20 20.45 15.20
N VAL A 97 -15.51 20.28 15.14
CA VAL A 97 -16.14 18.93 15.09
C VAL A 97 -15.79 18.24 13.78
N LEU A 98 -15.77 18.95 12.65
CA LEU A 98 -15.41 18.39 11.35
C LEU A 98 -13.93 17.99 11.30
N ASN A 99 -13.03 18.82 11.85
CA ASN A 99 -11.60 18.48 12.01
C ASN A 99 -11.42 17.25 12.92
N ASN A 100 -12.15 17.17 14.03
CA ASN A 100 -12.11 16.01 14.91
C ASN A 100 -12.63 14.74 14.21
N ALA A 101 -13.65 14.85 13.35
CA ALA A 101 -14.17 13.74 12.57
C ALA A 101 -13.12 13.24 11.55
N GLN A 102 -12.39 14.14 10.91
CA GLN A 102 -11.29 13.78 10.01
C GLN A 102 -10.14 13.08 10.77
N ALA A 103 -9.78 13.59 11.95
CA ALA A 103 -8.81 12.91 12.81
C ALA A 103 -9.30 11.53 13.25
N ALA A 104 -10.59 11.39 13.59
CA ALA A 104 -11.22 10.14 13.97
C ALA A 104 -11.22 9.12 12.82
N GLN A 105 -11.38 9.56 11.57
CA GLN A 105 -11.24 8.72 10.37
C GLN A 105 -9.83 8.12 10.27
N LEU A 106 -8.78 8.92 10.51
CA LEU A 106 -7.39 8.44 10.51
C LEU A 106 -7.11 7.45 11.65
N VAL A 107 -7.71 7.67 12.82
CA VAL A 107 -7.68 6.70 13.94
C VAL A 107 -8.33 5.38 13.51
N GLY A 108 -9.48 5.45 12.85
CA GLY A 108 -10.17 4.29 12.29
C GLY A 108 -9.26 3.53 11.30
N LEU A 109 -8.63 4.25 10.37
CA LEU A 109 -7.66 3.68 9.40
C LEU A 109 -6.50 2.97 10.12
N ALA A 110 -5.89 3.61 11.12
CA ALA A 110 -4.79 3.03 11.87
C ALA A 110 -5.18 1.72 12.59
N ILE A 111 -6.31 1.71 13.27
CA ILE A 111 -6.84 0.54 13.97
C ILE A 111 -7.23 -0.56 12.97
N GLY A 112 -7.90 -0.19 11.88
CA GLY A 112 -8.36 -1.11 10.84
C GLY A 112 -7.21 -1.90 10.21
N CYS A 113 -6.05 -1.28 9.97
CA CYS A 113 -4.85 -1.97 9.46
C CYS A 113 -4.42 -3.11 10.40
N VAL A 114 -4.54 -2.91 11.71
CA VAL A 114 -4.16 -3.92 12.71
C VAL A 114 -5.16 -5.08 12.76
N VAL A 115 -6.44 -4.79 12.56
CA VAL A 115 -7.54 -5.78 12.66
C VAL A 115 -7.67 -6.60 11.38
N PHE A 116 -7.73 -5.96 10.21
CA PHE A 116 -8.07 -6.63 8.96
C PHE A 116 -6.95 -7.51 8.39
N ILE A 117 -5.67 -7.24 8.70
CA ILE A 117 -4.60 -8.05 8.12
C ILE A 117 -4.48 -9.44 8.77
N PRO A 118 -4.55 -9.61 10.11
CA PRO A 118 -4.66 -10.96 10.68
C PRO A 118 -5.89 -11.69 10.13
N PHE A 119 -6.98 -10.96 9.94
CA PHE A 119 -8.20 -11.51 9.36
C PHE A 119 -7.95 -12.01 7.92
N ALA A 120 -7.32 -11.21 7.06
CA ALA A 120 -6.96 -11.58 5.69
C ALA A 120 -5.99 -12.78 5.62
N LYS A 121 -5.06 -12.88 6.58
CA LYS A 121 -4.17 -14.03 6.66
C LYS A 121 -4.89 -15.32 7.06
N LYS A 122 -5.81 -15.24 8.01
CA LYS A 122 -6.52 -16.40 8.55
C LYS A 122 -7.64 -16.86 7.61
N TYR A 123 -8.53 -15.95 7.22
CA TYR A 123 -9.78 -16.26 6.53
C TYR A 123 -9.70 -16.11 5.01
N GLY A 124 -8.57 -15.62 4.49
CA GLY A 124 -8.41 -15.33 3.07
C GLY A 124 -8.71 -13.88 2.72
N ARG A 125 -8.37 -13.50 1.49
CA ARG A 125 -8.50 -12.13 1.01
C ARG A 125 -9.91 -11.79 0.57
N ARG A 126 -10.58 -12.75 -0.10
CA ARG A 126 -11.96 -12.59 -0.57
C ARG A 126 -12.90 -12.19 0.58
N SER A 127 -12.88 -12.96 1.69
CA SER A 127 -13.72 -12.68 2.86
C SER A 127 -13.43 -11.29 3.46
N THR A 128 -12.17 -10.89 3.51
CA THR A 128 -11.75 -9.58 4.03
C THR A 128 -12.29 -8.43 3.18
N TYR A 129 -12.21 -8.54 1.85
CA TYR A 129 -12.74 -7.52 0.94
C TYR A 129 -14.27 -7.43 1.03
N ILE A 130 -14.97 -8.56 1.09
CA ILE A 130 -16.43 -8.58 1.23
C ILE A 130 -16.88 -7.90 2.52
N VAL A 131 -16.26 -8.24 3.66
CA VAL A 131 -16.60 -7.61 4.94
C VAL A 131 -16.32 -6.11 4.92
N SER A 132 -15.15 -5.71 4.39
CA SER A 132 -14.76 -4.30 4.27
C SER A 132 -15.74 -3.51 3.40
N THR A 133 -16.09 -4.01 2.21
CA THR A 133 -17.01 -3.30 1.30
C THR A 133 -18.40 -3.16 1.89
N ILE A 134 -18.92 -4.16 2.59
CA ILE A 134 -20.22 -4.10 3.28
C ILE A 134 -20.18 -3.05 4.39
N LEU A 135 -19.14 -3.02 5.21
CA LEU A 135 -18.99 -2.03 6.29
C LEU A 135 -18.86 -0.61 5.76
N VAL A 136 -18.07 -0.39 4.70
CA VAL A 136 -17.97 0.94 4.05
C VAL A 136 -19.32 1.36 3.48
N THR A 137 -20.02 0.44 2.80
CA THR A 137 -21.35 0.70 2.25
C THR A 137 -22.33 1.12 3.33
N ALA A 138 -22.37 0.41 4.46
CA ALA A 138 -23.22 0.75 5.59
C ALA A 138 -22.87 2.14 6.19
N ALA A 139 -21.58 2.45 6.32
CA ALA A 139 -21.12 3.75 6.79
C ALA A 139 -21.54 4.90 5.85
N ILE A 140 -21.45 4.69 4.52
CA ILE A 140 -21.88 5.69 3.52
C ILE A 140 -23.39 5.93 3.59
N TRP A 141 -24.19 4.85 3.66
CA TRP A 141 -25.64 4.99 3.83
C TRP A 141 -25.99 5.73 5.14
N TRP A 142 -25.31 5.43 6.24
CA TRP A 142 -25.51 6.16 7.49
C TRP A 142 -25.15 7.65 7.32
N SER A 143 -24.03 7.95 6.64
CA SER A 143 -23.61 9.33 6.39
C SER A 143 -24.62 10.14 5.57
N ALA A 144 -25.40 9.51 4.68
CA ALA A 144 -26.46 10.19 3.95
C ALA A 144 -27.59 10.73 4.85
N PHE A 145 -27.82 10.09 6.01
CA PHE A 145 -28.91 10.40 6.94
C PHE A 145 -28.46 11.02 8.26
N MET A 146 -27.16 11.29 8.45
CA MET A 146 -26.62 11.86 9.67
C MET A 146 -27.20 13.25 9.98
N LYS A 147 -27.44 13.51 11.29
CA LYS A 147 -28.03 14.75 11.80
C LYS A 147 -27.24 15.37 12.95
N THR A 148 -26.41 14.60 13.65
CA THR A 148 -25.74 15.00 14.87
C THR A 148 -24.21 14.98 14.71
N SER A 149 -23.52 15.82 15.51
CA SER A 149 -22.05 15.83 15.56
C SER A 149 -21.45 14.45 15.92
N ALA A 150 -22.12 13.69 16.78
CA ALA A 150 -21.69 12.36 17.17
C ALA A 150 -21.74 11.38 16.00
N GLU A 151 -22.80 11.43 15.18
CA GLU A 151 -22.92 10.60 13.98
C GLU A 151 -21.84 10.91 12.96
N VAL A 152 -21.48 12.18 12.78
CA VAL A 152 -20.38 12.57 11.89
C VAL A 152 -19.07 11.91 12.32
N ILE A 153 -18.74 11.92 13.62
CA ILE A 153 -17.52 11.30 14.14
C ILE A 153 -17.57 9.77 13.98
N VAL A 154 -18.68 9.15 14.36
CA VAL A 154 -18.81 7.67 14.32
C VAL A 154 -18.76 7.14 12.89
N THR A 155 -19.45 7.78 11.94
CA THR A 155 -19.40 7.36 10.52
C THR A 155 -18.00 7.48 9.94
N ASN A 156 -17.25 8.52 10.32
CA ASN A 156 -15.85 8.68 9.91
C ASN A 156 -14.93 7.59 10.48
N ILE A 157 -15.09 7.24 11.77
CA ILE A 157 -14.35 6.11 12.38
C ILE A 157 -14.65 4.82 11.61
N LEU A 158 -15.91 4.53 11.31
CA LEU A 158 -16.32 3.31 10.60
C LEU A 158 -15.78 3.28 9.17
N MET A 159 -15.85 4.41 8.44
CA MET A 159 -15.26 4.52 7.09
C MET A 159 -13.76 4.29 7.12
N GLY A 160 -13.06 4.91 8.07
CA GLY A 160 -11.61 4.72 8.24
C GLY A 160 -11.28 3.27 8.57
N LEU A 161 -11.93 2.68 9.56
CA LEU A 161 -11.69 1.31 10.01
C LEU A 161 -11.90 0.33 8.86
N ALA A 162 -13.01 0.41 8.13
CA ALA A 162 -13.31 -0.47 7.03
C ALA A 162 -12.43 -0.19 5.80
N GLY A 163 -12.12 1.08 5.50
CA GLY A 163 -11.26 1.49 4.39
C GLY A 163 -9.81 1.03 4.53
N ALA A 164 -9.33 0.76 5.74
CA ALA A 164 -7.98 0.30 6.02
C ALA A 164 -7.59 -1.00 5.29
N THR A 165 -8.56 -1.85 4.97
CA THR A 165 -8.35 -3.07 4.19
C THR A 165 -7.70 -2.75 2.84
N ASN A 166 -8.10 -1.66 2.21
CA ASN A 166 -7.61 -1.27 0.91
C ASN A 166 -6.14 -0.85 0.91
N GLU A 167 -5.66 -0.24 1.97
CA GLU A 167 -4.26 0.19 2.06
C GLU A 167 -3.27 -0.95 2.18
N THR A 168 -3.72 -2.10 2.67
CA THR A 168 -2.84 -3.19 3.09
C THR A 168 -3.10 -4.49 2.35
N ALA A 169 -4.38 -4.90 2.21
CA ALA A 169 -4.72 -6.15 1.56
C ALA A 169 -4.50 -6.11 0.04
N VAL A 170 -4.70 -4.95 -0.61
CA VAL A 170 -4.48 -4.80 -2.06
C VAL A 170 -3.01 -5.02 -2.42
N GLN A 171 -2.07 -4.54 -1.60
CA GLN A 171 -0.64 -4.77 -1.83
C GLN A 171 -0.26 -6.26 -1.76
N MET A 172 -0.93 -7.02 -0.90
CA MET A 172 -0.78 -8.47 -0.87
C MET A 172 -1.32 -9.13 -2.13
N SER A 173 -2.48 -8.69 -2.62
CA SER A 173 -3.09 -9.21 -3.85
C SER A 173 -2.25 -8.86 -5.09
N ILE A 174 -1.65 -7.67 -5.16
CA ILE A 174 -0.71 -7.29 -6.23
C ILE A 174 0.49 -8.24 -6.25
N ARG A 175 1.06 -8.55 -5.08
CA ARG A 175 2.16 -9.51 -4.98
C ARG A 175 1.78 -10.89 -5.51
N ASP A 176 0.54 -11.34 -5.25
CA ASP A 176 0.10 -12.70 -5.60
C ASP A 176 -0.31 -12.84 -7.07
N LEU A 177 -0.80 -11.73 -7.69
CA LEU A 177 -1.28 -11.73 -9.07
C LEU A 177 -0.18 -11.42 -10.11
N PHE A 178 0.87 -10.65 -9.72
CA PHE A 178 1.84 -10.09 -10.67
C PHE A 178 3.28 -10.50 -10.40
N PHE A 179 4.02 -10.71 -11.49
CA PHE A 179 5.47 -10.94 -11.45
C PHE A 179 6.24 -9.69 -11.02
N VAL A 180 7.45 -9.86 -10.48
CA VAL A 180 8.29 -8.76 -9.96
C VAL A 180 8.44 -7.60 -10.96
N HIS A 181 8.64 -7.90 -12.25
CA HIS A 181 8.78 -6.88 -13.29
C HIS A 181 7.48 -6.17 -13.68
N GLN A 182 6.32 -6.62 -13.19
CA GLN A 182 5.00 -6.04 -13.46
C GLN A 182 4.41 -5.31 -12.24
N ARG A 183 5.00 -5.48 -11.05
CA ARG A 183 4.46 -4.96 -9.80
C ARG A 183 4.44 -3.45 -9.73
N GLY A 184 5.45 -2.77 -10.30
CA GLY A 184 5.46 -1.31 -10.38
C GLY A 184 4.30 -0.80 -11.22
N SER A 185 4.09 -1.36 -12.41
CA SER A 185 2.95 -0.99 -13.26
C SER A 185 1.60 -1.29 -12.61
N ALA A 186 1.47 -2.42 -11.89
CA ALA A 186 0.27 -2.72 -11.13
C ALA A 186 0.05 -1.70 -9.99
N ASN A 187 1.09 -1.38 -9.20
CA ASN A 187 0.99 -0.33 -8.19
C ASN A 187 0.64 1.03 -8.78
N GLY A 188 1.17 1.37 -9.96
CA GLY A 188 0.81 2.59 -10.68
C GLY A 188 -0.70 2.67 -10.98
N VAL A 189 -1.30 1.56 -11.46
CA VAL A 189 -2.76 1.47 -11.67
C VAL A 189 -3.53 1.61 -10.35
N TYR A 190 -3.07 0.96 -9.28
CA TYR A 190 -3.65 1.13 -7.94
C TYR A 190 -3.61 2.60 -7.50
N LEU A 191 -2.48 3.29 -7.65
CA LEU A 191 -2.36 4.70 -7.27
C LEU A 191 -3.21 5.63 -8.15
N ILE A 192 -3.40 5.31 -9.44
CA ILE A 192 -4.34 6.03 -10.30
C ILE A 192 -5.77 5.86 -9.75
N ALA A 193 -6.16 4.67 -9.30
CA ALA A 193 -7.47 4.44 -8.69
C ALA A 193 -7.65 5.20 -7.35
N VAL A 194 -6.62 5.21 -6.51
CA VAL A 194 -6.56 6.06 -5.29
C VAL A 194 -6.78 7.51 -5.65
N THR A 195 -6.02 8.01 -6.61
CA THR A 195 -6.07 9.40 -7.08
C THR A 195 -7.43 9.77 -7.66
N ALA A 196 -8.02 8.88 -8.47
CA ALA A 196 -9.36 9.10 -9.02
C ALA A 196 -10.42 9.17 -7.91
N GLY A 197 -10.36 8.27 -6.92
CA GLY A 197 -11.24 8.32 -5.76
C GLY A 197 -11.08 9.62 -4.97
N THR A 198 -9.84 10.01 -4.71
CA THR A 198 -9.51 11.15 -3.86
C THR A 198 -9.77 12.51 -4.52
N PHE A 199 -9.59 12.65 -5.83
CA PHE A 199 -9.66 13.95 -6.52
C PHE A 199 -10.77 14.05 -7.55
N LEU A 200 -11.04 13.01 -8.34
CA LEU A 200 -12.10 13.06 -9.36
C LEU A 200 -13.49 13.01 -8.73
N THR A 201 -13.67 12.19 -7.69
CA THR A 201 -14.97 12.05 -7.03
C THR A 201 -15.40 13.33 -6.29
N PRO A 202 -14.54 14.05 -5.54
CA PRO A 202 -14.88 15.37 -5.00
C PRO A 202 -15.33 16.38 -6.05
N MET A 203 -14.76 16.35 -7.26
CA MET A 203 -15.22 17.21 -8.38
C MET A 203 -16.68 16.91 -8.75
N ALA A 204 -17.01 15.64 -8.94
CA ALA A 204 -18.37 15.20 -9.27
C ALA A 204 -19.33 15.44 -8.09
N ALA A 205 -18.92 15.09 -6.88
CA ALA A 205 -19.71 15.27 -5.67
C ALA A 205 -19.98 16.75 -5.34
N GLY A 206 -19.00 17.62 -5.56
CA GLY A 206 -19.16 19.08 -5.39
C GLY A 206 -20.16 19.67 -6.38
N ALA A 207 -20.11 19.26 -7.64
CA ALA A 207 -21.07 19.67 -8.66
C ALA A 207 -22.50 19.18 -8.31
N GLN A 208 -22.63 17.93 -7.87
CA GLN A 208 -23.92 17.36 -7.44
C GLN A 208 -24.44 18.04 -6.17
N ALA A 209 -23.58 18.29 -5.20
CA ALA A 209 -23.96 18.95 -3.96
C ALA A 209 -24.44 20.39 -4.17
N PHE A 210 -23.90 21.09 -5.16
CA PHE A 210 -24.35 22.43 -5.54
C PHE A 210 -25.78 22.43 -6.08
N SER A 211 -26.17 21.42 -6.86
CA SER A 211 -27.51 21.34 -7.49
C SER A 211 -28.56 20.64 -6.63
N SER A 212 -28.19 19.59 -5.92
CA SER A 212 -29.14 18.66 -5.27
C SER A 212 -28.88 18.46 -3.75
N GLY A 213 -27.94 19.21 -3.20
CA GLY A 213 -27.53 19.08 -1.79
C GLY A 213 -26.53 17.92 -1.55
N TRP A 214 -25.75 18.03 -0.47
CA TRP A 214 -24.65 17.12 -0.17
C TRP A 214 -25.10 15.67 0.15
N ARG A 215 -26.32 15.50 0.70
CA ARG A 215 -26.88 14.17 0.99
C ARG A 215 -27.08 13.34 -0.27
N SER A 216 -27.44 13.98 -1.40
CA SER A 216 -27.61 13.28 -2.69
C SER A 216 -26.31 12.61 -3.16
N SER A 217 -25.15 13.23 -2.90
CA SER A 217 -23.84 12.66 -3.26
C SER A 217 -23.54 11.39 -2.46
N TYR A 218 -23.89 11.35 -1.17
CA TYR A 218 -23.77 10.12 -0.37
C TYR A 218 -24.74 9.03 -0.84
N LEU A 219 -25.98 9.38 -1.20
CA LEU A 219 -26.95 8.42 -1.73
C LEU A 219 -26.45 7.80 -3.06
N THR A 220 -25.90 8.60 -3.95
CA THR A 220 -25.33 8.13 -5.22
C THR A 220 -24.15 7.20 -4.98
N LEU A 221 -23.22 7.60 -4.09
CA LEU A 221 -22.07 6.77 -3.74
C LEU A 221 -22.50 5.48 -3.01
N GLY A 222 -23.51 5.55 -2.14
CA GLY A 222 -24.08 4.40 -1.44
C GLY A 222 -24.69 3.38 -2.40
N GLY A 223 -25.44 3.85 -3.41
CA GLY A 223 -25.98 3.00 -4.48
C GLY A 223 -24.87 2.32 -5.28
N TRP A 224 -23.85 3.06 -5.69
CA TRP A 224 -22.67 2.53 -6.38
C TRP A 224 -21.96 1.46 -5.54
N MET A 225 -21.66 1.76 -4.26
CA MET A 225 -21.01 0.83 -3.34
C MET A 225 -21.84 -0.44 -3.06
N THR A 226 -23.15 -0.32 -3.02
CA THR A 226 -24.04 -1.49 -2.89
C THR A 226 -23.91 -2.41 -4.10
N GLY A 227 -23.93 -1.86 -5.31
CA GLY A 227 -23.69 -2.61 -6.55
C GLY A 227 -22.32 -3.28 -6.57
N LEU A 228 -21.29 -2.55 -6.18
CA LEU A 228 -19.91 -3.06 -6.12
C LEU A 228 -19.77 -4.19 -5.07
N SER A 229 -20.39 -4.04 -3.89
CA SER A 229 -20.39 -5.09 -2.86
C SER A 229 -21.04 -6.38 -3.36
N LEU A 230 -22.15 -6.27 -4.10
CA LEU A 230 -22.78 -7.43 -4.74
C LEU A 230 -21.86 -8.09 -5.78
N LEU A 231 -21.16 -7.29 -6.60
CA LEU A 231 -20.19 -7.82 -7.56
C LEU A 231 -19.04 -8.56 -6.85
N PHE A 232 -18.54 -8.05 -5.72
CA PHE A 232 -17.52 -8.75 -4.93
C PHE A 232 -18.01 -10.08 -4.39
N ILE A 233 -19.23 -10.13 -3.88
CA ILE A 233 -19.82 -11.39 -3.37
C ILE A 233 -19.94 -12.42 -4.49
N LEU A 234 -20.36 -12.00 -5.68
CA LEU A 234 -20.70 -12.90 -6.79
C LEU A 234 -19.49 -13.33 -7.63
N SER A 235 -18.54 -12.41 -7.89
CA SER A 235 -17.53 -12.62 -8.94
C SER A 235 -16.08 -12.51 -8.49
N PHE A 236 -15.78 -12.00 -7.28
CA PHE A 236 -14.40 -11.89 -6.84
C PHE A 236 -13.86 -13.25 -6.38
N GLU A 237 -12.70 -13.62 -6.89
CA GLU A 237 -12.05 -14.89 -6.57
C GLU A 237 -11.00 -14.74 -5.46
N GLU A 238 -10.70 -15.86 -4.75
CA GLU A 238 -9.65 -15.86 -3.73
C GLU A 238 -8.25 -15.76 -4.36
N THR A 239 -7.51 -14.72 -4.00
CA THR A 239 -6.15 -14.51 -4.51
C THR A 239 -5.07 -15.13 -3.62
N LYS A 240 -5.43 -15.62 -2.44
CA LYS A 240 -4.50 -16.32 -1.57
C LYS A 240 -4.28 -17.74 -2.05
N PHE A 241 -3.11 -18.02 -2.58
CA PHE A 241 -2.70 -19.37 -2.97
C PHE A 241 -1.76 -19.98 -1.92
N VAL A 242 -2.05 -21.21 -1.53
CA VAL A 242 -1.18 -22.05 -0.70
C VAL A 242 -0.90 -23.29 -1.52
N PRO A 243 0.33 -23.53 -2.00
CA PRO A 243 0.67 -24.72 -2.76
C PRO A 243 0.30 -25.97 -1.95
N ALA A 244 -0.45 -26.89 -2.57
CA ALA A 244 -0.62 -28.22 -2.00
C ALA A 244 0.77 -28.85 -1.87
N THR A 245 1.18 -29.24 -0.68
CA THR A 245 2.36 -30.07 -0.50
C THR A 245 2.12 -31.33 -1.30
N GLN A 246 2.84 -31.52 -2.40
CA GLN A 246 2.87 -32.82 -3.08
C GLN A 246 3.30 -33.82 -2.01
N GLY A 247 2.36 -34.68 -1.61
CA GLY A 247 2.63 -35.79 -0.74
C GLY A 247 3.80 -36.55 -1.35
N MET A 248 4.87 -36.71 -0.57
CA MET A 248 5.98 -37.58 -0.93
C MET A 248 5.38 -38.95 -1.22
N SER A 249 5.19 -39.27 -2.49
CA SER A 249 4.81 -40.60 -2.95
C SER A 249 5.95 -41.53 -2.57
N THR A 250 5.84 -42.17 -1.41
CA THR A 250 6.57 -43.39 -1.08
C THR A 250 5.91 -44.52 -1.88
N THR A 251 6.08 -44.55 -3.19
CA THR A 251 6.01 -45.79 -3.95
C THR A 251 7.41 -46.39 -3.87
N GLY A 252 7.53 -47.35 -2.95
CA GLY A 252 8.61 -48.27 -2.97
C GLY A 252 8.59 -49.04 -4.29
N ASP A 253 9.63 -48.82 -5.08
CA ASP A 253 10.07 -49.83 -6.05
C ASP A 253 11.56 -50.05 -5.84
N ALA A 254 11.83 -51.25 -5.37
CA ALA A 254 13.19 -51.75 -5.13
C ALA A 254 13.85 -52.00 -6.51
N GLY A 255 14.82 -51.18 -6.84
CA GLY A 255 15.68 -51.33 -7.99
C GLY A 255 17.07 -50.83 -7.65
N ASP A 256 17.96 -51.79 -7.48
CA ASP A 256 19.40 -51.72 -7.22
C ASP A 256 20.13 -50.74 -8.18
N GLY A 257 21.06 -49.95 -7.64
CA GLY A 257 22.06 -49.28 -8.44
C GLY A 257 22.46 -47.87 -8.01
N ASP A 258 23.64 -47.79 -7.35
CA ASP A 258 24.50 -46.61 -7.20
C ASP A 258 23.95 -45.37 -6.48
N SER A 259 24.04 -45.38 -5.17
CA SER A 259 23.95 -44.24 -4.30
C SER A 259 25.29 -43.89 -3.67
N ALA A 260 26.00 -42.98 -4.33
CA ALA A 260 27.07 -42.23 -3.68
C ALA A 260 26.84 -40.75 -3.95
N SER A 261 26.82 -39.95 -2.86
CA SER A 261 26.83 -38.50 -2.83
C SER A 261 25.47 -37.75 -2.77
N VAL A 262 24.75 -37.81 -1.65
CA VAL A 262 24.16 -36.62 -1.00
C VAL A 262 23.93 -36.93 0.49
N ARG A 263 25.00 -37.02 1.26
CA ARG A 263 24.98 -36.87 2.70
C ARG A 263 25.89 -35.72 3.07
N GLY A 264 25.35 -34.64 3.45
CA GLY A 264 26.08 -33.49 3.92
C GLY A 264 25.20 -32.30 4.16
N PHE A 265 25.11 -31.89 5.40
CA PHE A 265 24.58 -30.63 5.95
C PHE A 265 23.15 -30.68 6.49
N TYR A 266 23.02 -31.32 7.67
CA TYR A 266 22.25 -30.79 8.81
C TYR A 266 22.71 -31.56 10.04
N GLU A 267 23.82 -31.13 10.65
CA GLU A 267 24.19 -31.51 12.02
C GLU A 267 23.39 -30.60 12.95
N LEU A 268 22.24 -31.11 13.40
CA LEU A 268 21.43 -30.50 14.46
C LEU A 268 22.10 -30.80 15.80
N ASP A 269 22.24 -29.76 16.63
CA ASP A 269 22.69 -29.78 18.01
C ASP A 269 22.07 -30.97 18.80
N PRO A 270 22.84 -31.87 19.39
CA PRO A 270 22.32 -33.09 20.04
C PRO A 270 21.45 -32.86 21.29
N LYS A 271 21.25 -31.61 21.71
CA LYS A 271 20.47 -31.26 22.90
C LYS A 271 18.99 -31.08 22.70
N LEU A 272 18.48 -31.17 21.45
CA LEU A 272 17.06 -31.01 21.13
C LEU A 272 16.32 -32.31 20.72
N SER A 273 16.97 -33.47 20.87
CA SER A 273 16.42 -34.77 20.48
C SER A 273 15.81 -35.59 21.64
N ARG A 274 15.21 -34.94 22.63
CA ARG A 274 14.36 -35.63 23.60
C ARG A 274 12.98 -34.95 23.62
N VAL A 275 12.15 -35.27 22.66
CA VAL A 275 10.69 -35.23 22.76
C VAL A 275 10.19 -36.61 22.36
N ASP A 276 9.49 -37.22 23.29
CA ASP A 276 9.02 -38.60 23.27
C ASP A 276 8.36 -39.01 21.95
N SER A 277 8.92 -40.06 21.37
CA SER A 277 8.35 -40.78 20.25
C SER A 277 7.31 -41.79 20.78
N GLU A 278 6.05 -41.34 20.93
CA GLU A 278 4.91 -42.27 20.97
C GLU A 278 3.60 -41.55 20.73
N ALA A 279 3.27 -41.31 19.44
CA ALA A 279 1.90 -41.29 18.94
C ALA A 279 1.95 -41.42 17.41
N PRO A 280 1.18 -42.30 16.77
CA PRO A 280 1.11 -42.36 15.32
C PRO A 280 0.47 -41.09 14.80
N VAL A 281 1.27 -40.26 14.11
CA VAL A 281 0.79 -39.06 13.41
C VAL A 281 -0.19 -39.52 12.34
N ARG A 282 -1.49 -39.30 12.53
CA ARG A 282 -2.50 -39.41 11.48
C ARG A 282 -2.11 -38.45 10.36
N ALA A 283 -1.78 -39.00 9.20
CA ALA A 283 -1.28 -38.29 8.02
C ALA A 283 -2.33 -37.41 7.28
N ASP A 284 -3.57 -37.31 7.78
CA ASP A 284 -4.70 -36.79 7.00
C ASP A 284 -5.35 -35.51 7.52
N ALA A 285 -4.77 -34.84 8.52
CA ALA A 285 -5.31 -33.54 8.94
C ALA A 285 -4.47 -32.40 8.33
N PRO A 286 -5.07 -31.47 7.56
CA PRO A 286 -4.36 -30.27 7.16
C PRO A 286 -3.86 -29.53 8.41
N PRO A 287 -2.65 -28.94 8.40
CA PRO A 287 -2.09 -28.30 9.57
C PRO A 287 -3.10 -27.30 10.15
N SER A 288 -3.47 -27.50 11.42
CA SER A 288 -4.46 -26.66 12.10
C SER A 288 -3.97 -25.21 12.05
N ARG A 289 -4.79 -24.33 11.41
CA ARG A 289 -4.46 -22.89 11.33
C ARG A 289 -4.35 -22.33 12.75
N PRO A 290 -3.27 -21.61 13.07
CA PRO A 290 -3.12 -21.04 14.41
C PRO A 290 -4.30 -20.10 14.74
N PRO A 291 -4.70 -19.98 16.02
CA PRO A 291 -5.81 -19.13 16.42
C PRO A 291 -5.53 -17.65 16.15
N PHE A 292 -6.58 -16.86 15.95
CA PHE A 292 -6.50 -15.42 15.64
C PHE A 292 -5.54 -14.62 16.56
N PRO A 293 -5.49 -14.85 17.88
CA PRO A 293 -4.54 -14.15 18.76
C PRO A 293 -3.06 -14.39 18.43
N GLN A 294 -2.71 -15.56 17.87
CA GLN A 294 -1.32 -15.83 17.47
C GLN A 294 -0.91 -15.02 16.23
N TYR A 295 -1.82 -14.80 15.28
CA TYR A 295 -1.57 -13.90 14.15
C TYR A 295 -1.34 -12.46 14.63
N LEU A 296 -2.14 -11.99 15.58
CA LEU A 296 -1.99 -10.66 16.17
C LEU A 296 -0.67 -10.54 16.94
N ARG A 297 -0.30 -11.56 17.72
CA ARG A 297 0.97 -11.60 18.47
C ARG A 297 2.17 -11.57 17.52
N LEU A 298 2.13 -12.32 16.42
CA LEU A 298 3.21 -12.31 15.44
C LEU A 298 3.40 -10.91 14.83
N GLN A 299 2.32 -10.19 14.57
CA GLN A 299 2.40 -8.81 14.07
C GLN A 299 2.99 -7.85 15.11
N LEU A 300 2.61 -7.98 16.38
CA LEU A 300 3.18 -7.17 17.46
C LEU A 300 4.68 -7.45 17.65
N VAL A 301 5.10 -8.72 17.57
CA VAL A 301 6.53 -9.10 17.65
C VAL A 301 7.34 -8.55 16.49
N THR A 302 6.79 -8.53 15.26
CA THR A 302 7.48 -7.92 14.11
C THR A 302 7.62 -6.41 14.24
N ARG A 303 6.70 -5.74 14.93
CA ARG A 303 6.74 -4.29 15.19
C ARG A 303 7.86 -3.87 16.13
N THR A 304 8.20 -4.69 17.11
CA THR A 304 9.21 -4.35 18.14
C THR A 304 10.66 -4.52 17.65
N ASN A 305 10.88 -4.98 16.41
CA ASN A 305 12.22 -5.16 15.86
C ASN A 305 12.78 -3.85 15.31
N GLU A 306 13.65 -3.18 16.07
CA GLU A 306 14.33 -1.92 15.70
C GLU A 306 14.97 -1.93 14.32
N SER A 307 15.45 -3.06 13.83
CA SER A 307 16.11 -3.15 12.53
C SER A 307 15.15 -3.10 11.35
N LEU A 308 13.93 -3.64 11.49
CA LEU A 308 12.86 -3.45 10.50
C LEU A 308 12.41 -1.99 10.46
N TRP A 309 12.34 -1.33 11.62
CA TRP A 309 12.02 0.09 11.74
C TRP A 309 12.91 0.99 10.88
N LYS A 310 14.21 0.80 10.93
CA LYS A 310 15.16 1.63 10.16
C LYS A 310 14.92 1.54 8.65
N THR A 311 14.46 0.40 8.16
CA THR A 311 14.16 0.21 6.73
C THR A 311 12.83 0.83 6.32
N PHE A 312 11.86 0.95 7.25
CA PHE A 312 10.51 1.47 6.99
C PHE A 312 10.33 2.94 7.33
N TYR A 313 11.32 3.58 7.91
CA TYR A 313 11.24 4.98 8.33
C TYR A 313 10.91 5.94 7.18
N TYR A 314 11.48 5.69 6.02
CA TYR A 314 11.31 6.53 4.84
C TYR A 314 9.88 6.54 4.28
N PRO A 315 9.21 5.40 4.04
CA PRO A 315 7.83 5.37 3.60
C PRO A 315 6.85 6.01 4.58
N ILE A 316 7.11 5.88 5.88
CA ILE A 316 6.24 6.41 6.93
C ILE A 316 6.23 7.94 6.91
N PHE A 317 7.39 8.57 6.83
CA PHE A 317 7.50 10.02 6.81
C PHE A 317 6.99 10.64 5.51
N SER A 318 7.19 10.01 4.35
CA SER A 318 6.73 10.54 3.07
C SER A 318 5.20 10.63 2.94
N ALA A 319 4.45 9.85 3.73
CA ALA A 319 3.00 9.83 3.68
C ALA A 319 2.31 10.88 4.57
N TRP A 320 3.03 11.53 5.51
CA TRP A 320 2.44 12.54 6.39
C TRP A 320 2.03 13.82 5.65
N PHE A 321 2.81 14.22 4.65
CA PHE A 321 2.60 15.47 3.91
C PHE A 321 1.30 15.58 3.10
N PRO A 322 0.74 14.51 2.47
CA PRO A 322 -0.50 14.61 1.73
C PRO A 322 -1.66 15.15 2.54
N HIS A 323 -1.74 14.79 3.83
CA HIS A 323 -2.81 15.26 4.69
C HIS A 323 -2.74 16.77 4.96
N VAL A 324 -1.55 17.34 5.05
CA VAL A 324 -1.39 18.79 5.20
C VAL A 324 -1.94 19.52 3.98
N VAL A 325 -1.71 19.01 2.75
CA VAL A 325 -2.24 19.62 1.52
C VAL A 325 -3.75 19.44 1.40
N PHE A 326 -4.30 18.30 1.83
CA PHE A 326 -5.74 18.06 1.81
C PHE A 326 -6.50 19.05 2.69
N THR A 327 -6.07 19.26 3.93
CA THR A 327 -6.67 20.22 4.85
C THR A 327 -6.63 21.65 4.28
N PHE A 328 -5.69 21.90 3.37
CA PHE A 328 -5.53 23.22 2.74
C PHE A 328 -6.45 23.47 1.52
N LEU A 329 -6.95 22.45 0.84
CA LEU A 329 -7.99 22.61 -0.17
C LEU A 329 -9.29 23.17 0.45
N GLU A 330 -9.51 22.91 1.73
CA GLU A 330 -10.61 23.48 2.51
C GLU A 330 -10.45 25.00 2.71
N PHE A 331 -9.23 25.48 2.74
CA PHE A 331 -8.92 26.90 2.86
C PHE A 331 -9.43 27.73 1.66
N ALA A 332 -9.55 27.09 0.48
CA ALA A 332 -10.09 27.73 -0.71
C ALA A 332 -11.58 28.14 -0.57
N SER A 333 -12.30 27.62 0.43
CA SER A 333 -13.67 28.03 0.73
C SER A 333 -13.78 29.41 1.40
N GLY A 334 -12.68 29.91 1.99
CA GLY A 334 -12.60 31.22 2.63
C GLY A 334 -12.07 32.33 1.71
N ALA A 335 -11.90 33.54 2.28
CA ALA A 335 -11.26 34.64 1.56
C ALA A 335 -9.80 34.28 1.23
N PRO A 336 -9.25 34.69 0.07
CA PRO A 336 -9.81 35.63 -0.90
C PRO A 336 -10.74 35.00 -1.98
N TYR A 337 -10.83 33.65 -2.05
CA TYR A 337 -11.47 33.00 -3.19
C TYR A 337 -13.00 32.84 -3.06
N ASN A 338 -13.53 32.61 -1.85
CA ASN A 338 -14.97 32.42 -1.57
C ASN A 338 -15.66 31.43 -2.52
N PHE A 339 -15.02 30.28 -2.77
CA PHE A 339 -15.48 29.29 -3.73
C PHE A 339 -16.76 28.58 -3.25
N ASN A 340 -17.64 28.30 -4.20
CA ASN A 340 -18.76 27.40 -3.97
C ASN A 340 -18.30 25.92 -3.98
N PRO A 341 -19.10 24.95 -3.50
CA PRO A 341 -18.70 23.54 -3.45
C PRO A 341 -18.23 22.94 -4.77
N ALA A 342 -18.83 23.36 -5.90
CA ALA A 342 -18.41 22.92 -7.23
C ALA A 342 -17.00 23.44 -7.56
N GLN A 343 -16.71 24.70 -7.28
CA GLN A 343 -15.39 25.31 -7.51
C GLN A 343 -14.32 24.69 -6.62
N ILE A 344 -14.64 24.40 -5.35
CA ILE A 344 -13.75 23.67 -4.44
C ILE A 344 -13.42 22.29 -5.03
N GLY A 345 -14.44 21.57 -5.50
CA GLY A 345 -14.25 20.30 -6.18
C GLY A 345 -13.33 20.41 -7.40
N PHE A 346 -13.51 21.42 -8.25
CA PHE A 346 -12.67 21.63 -9.44
C PHE A 346 -11.21 21.97 -9.12
N MET A 347 -10.89 22.52 -7.95
CA MET A 347 -9.51 22.69 -7.50
C MET A 347 -8.74 21.37 -7.40
N SER A 348 -9.43 20.25 -7.25
CA SER A 348 -8.84 18.90 -7.26
C SER A 348 -8.34 18.43 -8.64
N ALA A 349 -8.63 19.15 -9.72
CA ALA A 349 -8.18 18.80 -11.07
C ALA A 349 -6.65 18.85 -11.21
N GLY A 350 -6.00 19.85 -10.60
CA GLY A 350 -4.54 19.95 -10.60
C GLY A 350 -3.87 18.71 -9.97
N PRO A 351 -4.16 18.37 -8.71
CA PRO A 351 -3.67 17.16 -8.07
C PRO A 351 -4.02 15.87 -8.81
N LEU A 352 -5.20 15.76 -9.42
CA LEU A 352 -5.57 14.60 -10.24
C LEU A 352 -4.57 14.38 -11.39
N ILE A 353 -4.33 15.40 -12.19
CA ILE A 353 -3.40 15.33 -13.33
C ILE A 353 -1.98 15.04 -12.84
N GLY A 354 -1.54 15.75 -11.81
CA GLY A 354 -0.21 15.56 -11.23
C GLY A 354 0.01 14.13 -10.73
N SER A 355 -0.92 13.57 -9.96
CA SER A 355 -0.79 12.21 -9.42
C SER A 355 -0.82 11.14 -10.51
N VAL A 356 -1.64 11.29 -11.55
CA VAL A 356 -1.64 10.37 -12.70
C VAL A 356 -0.28 10.35 -13.38
N LEU A 357 0.29 11.53 -13.65
CA LEU A 357 1.64 11.63 -14.24
C LEU A 357 2.71 11.06 -13.31
N GLY A 358 2.58 11.28 -11.99
CA GLY A 358 3.46 10.71 -10.98
C GLY A 358 3.40 9.18 -10.93
N SER A 359 2.22 8.60 -11.01
CA SER A 359 2.03 7.14 -11.05
C SER A 359 2.57 6.51 -12.34
N LEU A 360 2.45 7.21 -13.48
CA LEU A 360 3.08 6.78 -14.74
C LEU A 360 4.61 6.83 -14.65
N TYR A 361 5.16 7.81 -13.92
CA TYR A 361 6.59 7.87 -13.66
C TYR A 361 7.02 6.73 -12.72
N GLY A 362 6.38 6.59 -11.56
CA GLY A 362 6.76 5.63 -10.51
C GLY A 362 6.54 4.17 -10.88
N GLY A 363 5.53 3.88 -11.72
CA GLY A 363 5.20 2.54 -12.21
C GLY A 363 5.97 2.16 -13.47
N PRO A 364 5.39 2.36 -14.67
CA PRO A 364 5.96 1.84 -15.93
C PRO A 364 7.37 2.33 -16.23
N LEU A 365 7.67 3.60 -15.97
CA LEU A 365 8.99 4.17 -16.28
C LEU A 365 10.06 3.64 -15.35
N VAL A 366 9.75 3.49 -14.06
CA VAL A 366 10.67 2.89 -13.08
C VAL A 366 10.89 1.41 -13.39
N ASP A 367 9.86 0.65 -13.73
CA ASP A 367 10.01 -0.77 -14.11
C ASP A 367 10.91 -0.93 -15.35
N TRP A 368 10.74 -0.08 -16.35
CA TRP A 368 11.64 -0.04 -17.51
C TRP A 368 13.10 0.28 -17.12
N ALA A 369 13.30 1.28 -16.26
CA ALA A 369 14.61 1.68 -15.79
C ALA A 369 15.32 0.56 -15.00
N ILE A 370 14.59 -0.17 -14.15
CA ILE A 370 15.10 -1.29 -13.37
C ILE A 370 15.62 -2.42 -14.24
N VAL A 371 14.87 -2.80 -15.27
CA VAL A 371 15.30 -3.81 -16.23
C VAL A 371 16.64 -3.39 -16.87
N ARG A 372 16.79 -2.09 -17.20
CA ARG A 372 18.02 -1.57 -17.77
C ARG A 372 19.18 -1.54 -16.76
N PHE A 373 18.90 -1.18 -15.50
CA PHE A 373 19.91 -1.22 -14.42
C PHE A 373 20.33 -2.66 -14.11
N ALA A 374 19.40 -3.60 -14.03
CA ALA A 374 19.72 -5.01 -13.82
C ALA A 374 20.59 -5.60 -14.94
N ARG A 375 20.32 -5.25 -16.22
CA ARG A 375 21.19 -5.64 -17.34
C ARG A 375 22.62 -5.11 -17.19
N ARG A 376 22.80 -3.86 -16.70
CA ARG A 376 24.11 -3.27 -16.40
C ARG A 376 24.78 -3.90 -15.18
N ASN A 377 24.00 -4.40 -14.23
CA ASN A 377 24.47 -5.07 -13.01
C ASN A 377 24.56 -6.60 -13.19
N ARG A 378 25.03 -7.07 -14.34
CA ARG A 378 25.25 -8.49 -14.64
C ARG A 378 23.99 -9.38 -14.50
N GLY A 379 22.80 -8.82 -14.70
CA GLY A 379 21.54 -9.53 -14.60
C GLY A 379 20.93 -9.58 -13.19
N ILE A 380 21.60 -9.02 -12.18
CA ILE A 380 21.17 -9.03 -10.79
C ILE A 380 20.32 -7.80 -10.51
N PHE A 381 19.10 -8.01 -10.04
CA PHE A 381 18.19 -6.98 -9.53
C PHE A 381 18.42 -6.76 -8.05
N GLU A 382 18.54 -5.52 -7.64
CA GLU A 382 18.59 -5.07 -6.26
C GLU A 382 17.47 -4.03 -6.03
N PRO A 383 16.61 -4.17 -4.99
CA PRO A 383 15.51 -3.23 -4.76
C PRO A 383 15.94 -1.76 -4.65
N GLU A 384 17.16 -1.49 -4.16
CA GLU A 384 17.73 -0.15 -4.05
C GLU A 384 17.88 0.57 -5.39
N MET A 385 17.87 -0.13 -6.51
CA MET A 385 17.90 0.49 -7.84
C MET A 385 16.71 1.42 -8.07
N ARG A 386 15.56 1.17 -7.40
CA ARG A 386 14.38 2.04 -7.45
C ARG A 386 14.63 3.39 -6.79
N LEU A 387 15.44 3.43 -5.73
CA LEU A 387 15.70 4.65 -4.97
C LEU A 387 16.45 5.73 -5.77
N TRP A 388 17.24 5.33 -6.78
CA TRP A 388 17.93 6.28 -7.66
C TRP A 388 16.99 7.15 -8.50
N LEU A 389 15.72 6.75 -8.61
CA LEU A 389 14.70 7.49 -9.36
C LEU A 389 13.83 8.41 -8.49
N ILE A 390 14.03 8.42 -7.15
CA ILE A 390 13.30 9.27 -6.21
C ILE A 390 13.66 10.77 -6.28
N PRO A 391 14.91 11.22 -6.58
CA PRO A 391 15.27 12.63 -6.47
C PRO A 391 14.39 13.58 -7.28
N LEU A 392 13.99 13.19 -8.51
CA LEU A 392 13.15 14.03 -9.35
C LEU A 392 11.75 14.26 -8.75
N PRO A 393 10.96 13.22 -8.41
CA PRO A 393 9.67 13.44 -7.78
C PRO A 393 9.76 14.06 -6.38
N ALA A 394 10.86 13.86 -5.64
CA ALA A 394 11.08 14.50 -4.35
C ALA A 394 11.24 16.02 -4.46
N LEU A 395 12.03 16.48 -5.41
CA LEU A 395 12.19 17.90 -5.71
C LEU A 395 10.85 18.51 -6.19
N ALA A 396 10.13 17.81 -7.06
CA ALA A 396 8.82 18.25 -7.53
C ALA A 396 7.82 18.40 -6.37
N MET A 397 7.75 17.41 -5.46
CA MET A 397 6.87 17.46 -4.30
C MET A 397 7.15 18.67 -3.41
N SER A 398 8.40 18.92 -3.08
CA SER A 398 8.80 20.06 -2.24
C SER A 398 8.57 21.40 -2.94
N ALA A 399 8.92 21.50 -4.23
CA ALA A 399 8.68 22.72 -5.02
C ALA A 399 7.17 23.02 -5.15
N GLY A 400 6.36 21.98 -5.37
CA GLY A 400 4.90 22.09 -5.46
C GLY A 400 4.27 22.66 -4.19
N LEU A 401 4.71 22.22 -3.01
CA LEU A 401 4.28 22.78 -1.72
C LEU A 401 4.62 24.27 -1.60
N ALA A 402 5.85 24.66 -1.91
CA ALA A 402 6.27 26.05 -1.83
C ALA A 402 5.49 26.95 -2.81
N ILE A 403 5.32 26.50 -4.06
CA ILE A 403 4.54 27.22 -5.06
C ILE A 403 3.09 27.39 -4.59
N PHE A 404 2.45 26.32 -4.12
CA PHE A 404 1.08 26.38 -3.63
C PHE A 404 0.93 27.38 -2.50
N GLY A 405 1.76 27.29 -1.44
CA GLY A 405 1.65 28.15 -0.28
C GLY A 405 1.88 29.62 -0.59
N VAL A 406 2.91 29.94 -1.37
CA VAL A 406 3.22 31.34 -1.72
C VAL A 406 2.15 31.96 -2.62
N THR A 407 1.62 31.20 -3.58
CA THR A 407 0.62 31.72 -4.51
C THR A 407 -0.76 31.85 -3.87
N ALA A 408 -1.10 30.95 -2.96
CA ALA A 408 -2.34 31.01 -2.18
C ALA A 408 -2.34 32.19 -1.19
N ASP A 409 -1.24 32.37 -0.44
CA ASP A 409 -1.09 33.46 0.54
C ASP A 409 -1.15 34.85 -0.11
N ARG A 410 -0.61 34.99 -1.32
CA ARG A 410 -0.67 36.23 -2.09
C ARG A 410 -2.00 36.47 -2.79
N GLY A 411 -2.98 35.59 -2.64
CA GLY A 411 -4.28 35.69 -3.31
C GLY A 411 -4.18 35.73 -4.85
N MET A 412 -3.16 35.06 -5.42
CA MET A 412 -2.98 35.02 -6.88
C MET A 412 -4.13 34.25 -7.55
N HIS A 413 -4.30 34.42 -8.84
CA HIS A 413 -5.33 33.70 -9.61
C HIS A 413 -5.24 32.19 -9.32
N PHE A 414 -6.38 31.53 -9.12
CA PHE A 414 -6.53 30.14 -8.67
C PHE A 414 -5.71 29.12 -9.48
N ILE A 415 -5.35 29.43 -10.72
CA ILE A 415 -4.56 28.55 -11.59
C ILE A 415 -3.14 28.32 -11.05
N PHE A 416 -2.54 29.32 -10.37
CA PHE A 416 -1.19 29.19 -9.82
C PHE A 416 -1.11 28.22 -8.63
N PRO A 417 -1.98 28.32 -7.60
CA PRO A 417 -2.08 27.27 -6.58
C PRO A 417 -2.41 25.91 -7.17
N SER A 418 -3.27 25.82 -8.21
CA SER A 418 -3.59 24.55 -8.88
C SER A 418 -2.37 23.93 -9.57
N ILE A 419 -1.48 24.72 -10.16
CA ILE A 419 -0.21 24.24 -10.72
C ILE A 419 0.70 23.75 -9.59
N GLY A 420 0.81 24.50 -8.49
CA GLY A 420 1.57 24.09 -7.30
C GLY A 420 1.11 22.74 -6.76
N SER A 421 -0.20 22.55 -6.61
CA SER A 421 -0.79 21.30 -6.15
C SER A 421 -0.60 20.15 -7.15
N ALA A 422 -0.60 20.41 -8.47
CA ALA A 422 -0.31 19.41 -9.50
C ALA A 422 1.14 18.93 -9.43
N VAL A 423 2.09 19.85 -9.28
CA VAL A 423 3.53 19.53 -9.14
C VAL A 423 3.79 18.73 -7.85
N PHE A 424 3.14 19.12 -6.75
CA PHE A 424 3.17 18.35 -5.51
C PHE A 424 2.66 16.94 -5.71
N ALA A 425 1.49 16.79 -6.31
CA ALA A 425 0.82 15.50 -6.50
C ALA A 425 1.59 14.58 -7.47
N TYR A 426 2.29 15.14 -8.48
CA TYR A 426 3.23 14.39 -9.30
C TYR A 426 4.35 13.76 -8.45
N GLY A 427 4.96 14.55 -7.58
CA GLY A 427 5.99 14.06 -6.67
C GLY A 427 5.46 12.98 -5.72
N PHE A 428 4.29 13.21 -5.12
CA PHE A 428 3.63 12.29 -4.22
C PHE A 428 3.30 10.93 -4.89
N GLY A 429 2.70 10.95 -6.08
CA GLY A 429 2.35 9.73 -6.83
C GLY A 429 3.59 8.91 -7.18
N GLY A 430 4.63 9.57 -7.71
CA GLY A 430 5.89 8.89 -8.08
C GLY A 430 6.62 8.28 -6.88
N ILE A 431 6.74 9.02 -5.77
CA ILE A 431 7.40 8.52 -4.55
C ILE A 431 6.62 7.37 -3.93
N SER A 432 5.30 7.49 -3.84
CA SER A 432 4.44 6.46 -3.24
C SER A 432 4.55 5.13 -3.99
N ASP A 433 4.52 5.15 -5.33
CA ASP A 433 4.66 3.96 -6.15
C ASP A 433 6.03 3.30 -5.98
N ILE A 434 7.11 4.08 -6.11
CA ILE A 434 8.48 3.59 -5.93
C ILE A 434 8.64 2.97 -4.54
N THR A 435 8.10 3.60 -3.50
CA THR A 435 8.26 3.17 -2.11
C THR A 435 7.46 1.90 -1.82
N PHE A 436 6.21 1.81 -2.28
CA PHE A 436 5.38 0.61 -2.10
C PHE A 436 6.00 -0.60 -2.79
N THR A 437 6.46 -0.40 -4.02
CA THR A 437 7.10 -1.49 -4.79
C THR A 437 8.44 -1.88 -4.17
N LEU A 438 9.25 -0.92 -3.68
CA LEU A 438 10.49 -1.19 -2.94
C LEU A 438 10.25 -2.11 -1.74
N VAL A 439 9.18 -1.86 -0.97
CA VAL A 439 8.84 -2.65 0.21
C VAL A 439 8.45 -4.08 -0.18
N ILE A 440 7.62 -4.24 -1.22
CA ILE A 440 7.20 -5.55 -1.72
C ILE A 440 8.41 -6.36 -2.19
N ASP A 441 9.32 -5.73 -2.91
CA ASP A 441 10.49 -6.39 -3.48
C ASP A 441 11.56 -6.71 -2.43
N SER A 442 11.73 -5.84 -1.42
CA SER A 442 12.73 -6.05 -0.36
C SER A 442 12.36 -7.16 0.62
N PHE A 443 11.06 -7.35 0.90
CA PHE A 443 10.57 -8.28 1.94
C PHE A 443 9.40 -9.16 1.44
N PRO A 444 9.59 -9.97 0.39
CA PRO A 444 8.50 -10.68 -0.27
C PRO A 444 7.73 -11.65 0.63
N ASN A 445 8.36 -12.25 1.65
CA ASN A 445 7.69 -13.19 2.57
C ASN A 445 6.94 -12.50 3.72
N LEU A 446 7.23 -11.22 3.99
CA LEU A 446 6.66 -10.46 5.11
C LEU A 446 5.87 -9.21 4.64
N VAL A 447 5.42 -9.17 3.37
CA VAL A 447 4.71 -8.02 2.79
C VAL A 447 3.55 -7.57 3.66
N ALA A 448 2.71 -8.51 4.11
CA ALA A 448 1.55 -8.19 4.93
C ALA A 448 1.92 -7.49 6.24
N GLN A 449 2.87 -8.04 6.99
CA GLN A 449 3.31 -7.49 8.28
C GLN A 449 3.96 -6.12 8.10
N THR A 450 4.71 -5.98 7.03
CA THR A 450 5.42 -4.75 6.68
C THR A 450 4.43 -3.62 6.36
N PHE A 451 3.44 -3.88 5.48
CA PHE A 451 2.44 -2.87 5.15
C PHE A 451 1.54 -2.49 6.32
N VAL A 452 1.25 -3.42 7.26
CA VAL A 452 0.57 -3.06 8.52
C VAL A 452 1.35 -2.02 9.30
N ALA A 453 2.64 -2.27 9.51
CA ALA A 453 3.47 -1.35 10.27
C ALA A 453 3.52 0.02 9.58
N ILE A 454 3.77 0.05 8.28
CA ILE A 454 3.83 1.29 7.48
C ILE A 454 2.50 2.03 7.57
N ALA A 455 1.37 1.38 7.27
CA ALA A 455 0.07 2.02 7.26
C ALA A 455 -0.35 2.52 8.66
N PHE A 456 -0.10 1.72 9.70
CA PHE A 456 -0.39 2.15 11.07
C PHE A 456 0.38 3.41 11.47
N PHE A 457 1.70 3.43 11.27
CA PHE A 457 2.50 4.60 11.65
C PHE A 457 2.24 5.80 10.77
N ARG A 458 2.06 5.60 9.46
CA ARG A 458 1.65 6.65 8.54
C ARG A 458 0.36 7.31 9.04
N ASN A 459 -0.68 6.53 9.27
CA ASN A 459 -1.97 7.06 9.71
C ASN A 459 -1.89 7.67 11.11
N ALA A 460 -1.15 7.07 12.04
CA ALA A 460 -0.95 7.61 13.39
C ALA A 460 -0.23 8.97 13.39
N ILE A 461 0.80 9.14 12.57
CA ILE A 461 1.50 10.42 12.42
C ILE A 461 0.60 11.44 11.72
N SER A 462 -0.19 11.01 10.75
CA SER A 462 -1.12 11.88 10.00
C SER A 462 -2.21 12.49 10.88
N ILE A 463 -2.57 11.87 12.01
CA ILE A 463 -3.51 12.43 12.98
C ILE A 463 -3.05 13.81 13.50
N ALA A 464 -1.73 14.03 13.60
CA ALA A 464 -1.19 15.31 14.02
C ALA A 464 -1.52 16.47 13.05
N GLY A 465 -1.74 16.18 11.75
CA GLY A 465 -2.03 17.19 10.73
C GLY A 465 -3.27 18.02 11.03
N PRO A 466 -4.48 17.44 11.09
CA PRO A 466 -5.72 18.16 11.38
C PRO A 466 -5.69 18.95 12.68
N PHE A 467 -5.02 18.44 13.71
CA PHE A 467 -4.92 19.14 15.01
C PHE A 467 -3.90 20.30 14.99
N SER A 468 -2.85 20.23 14.19
CA SER A 468 -1.80 21.26 14.16
C SER A 468 -2.09 22.42 13.23
N ILE A 469 -2.94 22.24 12.21
CA ILE A 469 -3.15 23.24 11.17
C ILE A 469 -3.78 24.54 11.71
N THR A 470 -4.81 24.44 12.55
CA THR A 470 -5.49 25.62 13.11
C THR A 470 -4.55 26.48 13.95
N PRO A 471 -3.80 25.95 14.95
CA PRO A 471 -2.80 26.73 15.68
C PRO A 471 -1.69 27.32 14.80
N TRP A 472 -1.28 26.60 13.76
CA TRP A 472 -0.27 27.11 12.84
C TRP A 472 -0.75 28.31 12.04
N MET A 473 -2.00 28.28 11.58
CA MET A 473 -2.60 29.37 10.82
C MET A 473 -2.85 30.61 11.66
N GLU A 474 -3.08 30.45 12.96
CA GLU A 474 -3.19 31.57 13.90
C GLU A 474 -1.81 32.21 14.20
N ALA A 475 -0.73 31.40 14.15
CA ALA A 475 0.62 31.85 14.51
C ALA A 475 1.46 32.38 13.34
N MET A 476 1.21 31.93 12.11
CA MET A 476 2.05 32.18 10.96
C MET A 476 1.24 32.41 9.68
N SER A 477 1.86 33.09 8.68
CA SER A 477 1.27 33.21 7.34
C SER A 477 1.26 31.84 6.62
N VAL A 478 0.32 31.68 5.70
CA VAL A 478 0.15 30.47 4.88
C VAL A 478 1.44 30.16 4.12
N SER A 479 2.07 31.16 3.52
CA SER A 479 3.35 30.96 2.80
C SER A 479 4.44 30.39 3.70
N SER A 480 4.56 30.89 4.94
CA SER A 480 5.58 30.41 5.89
C SER A 480 5.35 28.93 6.26
N ILE A 481 4.10 28.54 6.53
CA ILE A 481 3.72 27.16 6.84
C ILE A 481 4.13 26.22 5.70
N PHE A 482 3.79 26.57 4.45
CA PHE A 482 4.11 25.72 3.30
C PHE A 482 5.59 25.70 2.94
N ILE A 483 6.33 26.76 3.15
CA ILE A 483 7.79 26.78 2.97
C ILE A 483 8.46 25.87 4.00
N ILE A 484 8.04 25.92 5.27
CA ILE A 484 8.52 25.00 6.31
C ILE A 484 8.20 23.56 5.93
N ALA A 485 6.95 23.29 5.52
CA ALA A 485 6.53 21.97 5.06
C ALA A 485 7.36 21.47 3.87
N ALA A 486 7.64 22.33 2.89
CA ALA A 486 8.49 22.01 1.74
C ALA A 486 9.93 21.68 2.16
N ALA A 487 10.50 22.44 3.09
CA ALA A 487 11.84 22.20 3.61
C ALA A 487 11.93 20.86 4.37
N ILE A 488 10.94 20.57 5.23
CA ILE A 488 10.85 19.29 5.94
C ILE A 488 10.69 18.14 4.93
N SER A 489 9.82 18.29 3.93
CA SER A 489 9.63 17.30 2.86
C SER A 489 10.95 16.99 2.16
N LEU A 490 11.68 18.02 1.73
CA LEU A 490 12.97 17.85 1.08
C LEU A 490 13.97 17.15 1.99
N GLY A 491 14.06 17.57 3.27
CA GLY A 491 14.93 16.95 4.27
C GLY A 491 14.65 15.46 4.46
N ILE A 492 13.38 15.08 4.55
CA ILE A 492 12.97 13.67 4.68
C ILE A 492 13.39 12.89 3.42
N HIS A 493 13.16 13.42 2.23
CA HIS A 493 13.48 12.73 0.98
C HIS A 493 14.99 12.60 0.74
N LEU A 494 15.79 13.53 1.26
CA LEU A 494 17.26 13.42 1.24
C LEU A 494 17.78 12.21 2.03
N ILE A 495 17.02 11.69 3.01
CA ILE A 495 17.33 10.43 3.72
C ILE A 495 17.28 9.22 2.74
N GLY A 496 16.59 9.32 1.64
CA GLY A 496 16.59 8.30 0.59
C GLY A 496 17.96 8.06 -0.04
N VAL A 497 18.83 9.07 -0.08
CA VAL A 497 20.17 8.96 -0.67
C VAL A 497 21.07 8.02 0.15
N PRO A 498 21.24 8.16 1.47
CA PRO A 498 21.93 7.16 2.29
C PRO A 498 21.33 5.76 2.16
N LEU A 499 20.00 5.67 2.05
CA LEU A 499 19.32 4.39 1.90
C LEU A 499 19.65 3.73 0.55
N ALA A 500 19.78 4.48 -0.53
CA ALA A 500 20.20 3.97 -1.83
C ALA A 500 21.64 3.43 -1.81
N ILE A 501 22.53 4.06 -1.03
CA ILE A 501 23.95 3.67 -0.96
C ILE A 501 24.16 2.49 0.01
N TRP A 502 23.52 2.52 1.18
CA TRP A 502 23.77 1.56 2.26
C TRP A 502 22.65 0.52 2.42
N GLY A 503 21.56 0.60 1.66
CA GLY A 503 20.39 -0.27 1.79
C GLY A 503 20.74 -1.76 1.71
N LYS A 504 21.60 -2.14 0.78
CA LYS A 504 22.10 -3.53 0.66
C LYS A 504 22.79 -4.01 1.94
N LYS A 505 23.65 -3.19 2.57
CA LYS A 505 24.30 -3.53 3.85
C LYS A 505 23.27 -3.69 4.97
N MET A 506 22.26 -2.82 5.00
CA MET A 506 21.17 -2.90 5.98
C MET A 506 20.35 -4.19 5.80
N ARG A 507 19.96 -4.56 4.57
CA ARG A 507 19.25 -5.82 4.29
C ARG A 507 20.09 -7.04 4.64
N THR A 508 21.39 -7.02 4.37
CA THR A 508 22.30 -8.11 4.75
C THR A 508 22.37 -8.29 6.26
N SER A 509 22.42 -7.20 7.03
CA SER A 509 22.44 -7.26 8.50
C SER A 509 21.14 -7.78 9.10
N ILE A 510 20.01 -7.55 8.43
CA ILE A 510 18.67 -7.97 8.87
C ILE A 510 18.34 -9.40 8.39
N ALA A 511 19.02 -9.91 7.37
CA ALA A 511 18.72 -11.19 6.73
C ALA A 511 18.49 -12.37 7.72
N PRO A 512 19.31 -12.62 8.77
CA PRO A 512 19.08 -13.72 9.68
C PRO A 512 17.76 -13.63 10.44
N ARG A 513 17.36 -12.40 10.84
CA ARG A 513 16.09 -12.15 11.52
C ARG A 513 14.91 -12.26 10.57
N TYR A 514 15.07 -11.77 9.35
CA TYR A 514 14.05 -11.85 8.32
C TYR A 514 13.69 -13.31 8.01
N TYR A 515 14.67 -14.18 7.79
CA TYR A 515 14.41 -15.59 7.48
C TYR A 515 13.75 -16.31 8.65
N ARG A 516 14.19 -16.09 9.89
CA ARG A 516 13.54 -16.65 11.09
C ARG A 516 12.07 -16.23 11.20
N LEU A 517 11.76 -14.95 10.96
CA LEU A 517 10.39 -14.44 10.99
C LEU A 517 9.55 -14.97 9.83
N SER A 518 10.14 -15.16 8.65
CA SER A 518 9.44 -15.74 7.49
C SER A 518 9.04 -17.20 7.73
N GLU A 519 9.88 -17.99 8.38
CA GLU A 519 9.57 -19.36 8.79
C GLU A 519 8.42 -19.43 9.80
N MET A 520 8.41 -18.54 10.80
CA MET A 520 7.30 -18.45 11.77
C MET A 520 5.99 -17.95 11.15
N SER A 521 6.03 -17.31 10.00
CA SER A 521 4.85 -16.72 9.33
C SER A 521 4.29 -17.60 8.21
N ALA A 522 5.02 -18.60 7.77
CA ALA A 522 4.61 -19.61 6.81
C ALA A 522 3.72 -20.68 7.45
#